data_a2bd5aba1faaef51d1814fa0ea5fab23
#
_entry.id   a2bd5aba1faaef51d1814fa0ea5fab23
#
_cell.length_a   1.000
_cell.length_b   1.000
_cell.length_c   1.000
_cell.angle_alpha   90.00
_cell.angle_beta   90.00
_cell.angle_gamma   90.00
#
_symmetry.space_group_name_H-M   'P 1'
#
loop_
_entity.id
_entity.type
_entity.pdbx_description
1 polymer ?
#
loop_
_entity_poly.entity_id
_entity_poly.type
_entity_poly.pdbx_seq_one_letter_code
_entity_poly.pdbx_strand_id
1 'polypeptide(L)'
;MNEIDRRDRGGRVAARESASHIVVMLTLTAMLGVVGFLVAGSIARSATQANGTVSLSKTKLGEVLVNSKGHTLYMFSQDRNGKSSCSGSCAKFWPPYLQHGKVTAGSGVKASLLGTTRRSNGSMQITYKKHPLYGFALDKKAGQTNGEGQVAFGGKWYAVSAKGAAVVKTPTPSTTTTPTTTYSPYP
;
A
#
# COMPACT_ATOMS: atom_id res chain seq x y z
N MET A 1 23.34 65.86 -6.21
CA MET A 1 24.83 65.99 -6.06
C MET A 1 25.36 64.61 -6.16
N ASN A 2 25.84 64.42 -7.24
CA ASN A 2 27.01 63.86 -7.95
C ASN A 2 26.90 62.33 -8.09
N GLU A 3 26.63 61.83 -9.27
CA GLU A 3 27.47 61.80 -10.50
C GLU A 3 28.84 61.14 -10.24
N ILE A 4 29.14 60.03 -10.89
CA ILE A 4 30.06 59.79 -12.01
C ILE A 4 30.24 58.30 -12.13
N ASP A 5 29.72 57.65 -13.18
CA ASP A 5 30.27 57.46 -14.53
C ASP A 5 31.65 56.77 -14.59
N ARG A 6 31.70 55.71 -15.33
CA ARG A 6 32.72 55.29 -16.31
C ARG A 6 32.78 53.76 -16.45
N ARG A 7 32.19 53.29 -17.56
CA ARG A 7 32.93 52.84 -18.77
C ARG A 7 33.99 51.80 -18.51
N ASP A 8 33.95 50.76 -19.12
CA ASP A 8 33.90 50.29 -20.52
C ASP A 8 35.04 49.33 -20.78
N ARG A 9 34.92 48.56 -21.83
CA ARG A 9 35.92 47.70 -22.51
C ARG A 9 35.97 46.27 -21.98
N GLY A 10 35.51 45.32 -22.66
CA GLY A 10 35.77 45.08 -24.10
C GLY A 10 36.72 43.91 -24.18
N GLY A 11 36.29 42.78 -24.64
CA GLY A 11 37.15 41.62 -24.85
C GLY A 11 36.40 40.55 -25.65
N ARG A 12 36.19 40.82 -26.93
CA ARG A 12 35.98 39.78 -27.93
C ARG A 12 37.30 39.06 -28.16
N VAL A 13 37.30 37.76 -28.07
CA VAL A 13 38.28 36.91 -28.73
C VAL A 13 37.53 35.72 -29.32
N ALA A 14 37.38 35.80 -30.46
CA ALA A 14 37.35 35.08 -31.72
C ALA A 14 37.81 33.62 -31.62
N ALA A 15 36.94 32.83 -32.21
CA ALA A 15 37.15 31.69 -33.08
C ALA A 15 38.53 30.99 -33.11
N ARG A 16 38.50 29.70 -32.97
CA ARG A 16 39.36 28.86 -33.80
C ARG A 16 38.67 27.54 -34.05
N GLU A 17 38.16 27.43 -35.26
CA GLU A 17 37.92 26.16 -35.95
C GLU A 17 39.23 25.39 -36.05
N SER A 18 39.13 24.10 -35.80
CA SER A 18 40.12 23.18 -36.36
C SER A 18 39.39 21.96 -36.85
N ALA A 19 39.09 22.02 -38.13
CA ALA A 19 38.76 20.85 -38.92
C ALA A 19 39.98 19.98 -39.06
N SER A 20 39.86 18.73 -38.77
CA SER A 20 40.81 17.72 -39.24
C SER A 20 40.05 16.50 -39.77
N HIS A 21 40.00 16.47 -41.07
CA HIS A 21 39.60 15.31 -41.87
C HIS A 21 40.61 14.19 -41.70
N ILE A 22 40.13 12.99 -41.36
CA ILE A 22 40.82 11.78 -41.75
C ILE A 22 39.77 10.84 -42.32
N VAL A 23 39.75 10.82 -43.63
CA VAL A 23 39.20 9.75 -44.47
C VAL A 23 40.25 8.66 -44.53
N VAL A 24 39.90 7.43 -44.26
CA VAL A 24 40.51 6.22 -44.86
C VAL A 24 39.71 4.99 -44.44
N MET A 25 39.09 4.45 -45.39
CA MET A 25 39.13 3.18 -46.08
C MET A 25 38.16 2.12 -45.61
N LEU A 26 37.35 1.77 -46.63
CA LEU A 26 36.61 0.52 -46.79
C LEU A 26 37.50 -0.71 -46.53
N THR A 27 36.95 -1.69 -45.79
CA THR A 27 37.10 -3.10 -46.20
C THR A 27 35.79 -3.84 -45.96
N LEU A 28 35.29 -4.32 -47.05
CA LEU A 28 34.17 -5.23 -47.24
C LEU A 28 34.55 -6.62 -46.71
N THR A 29 33.81 -7.16 -45.75
CA THR A 29 33.68 -8.60 -45.60
C THR A 29 32.28 -8.94 -45.14
N ALA A 30 31.52 -9.47 -46.08
CA ALA A 30 30.28 -10.17 -45.85
C ALA A 30 30.56 -11.50 -45.15
N MET A 31 29.90 -11.76 -44.03
CA MET A 31 29.57 -13.13 -43.60
C MET A 31 28.25 -13.12 -42.87
N LEU A 32 27.34 -13.90 -43.40
CA LEU A 32 26.04 -14.27 -42.85
C LEU A 32 26.17 -14.77 -41.43
N GLY A 33 25.25 -14.30 -40.58
CA GLY A 33 25.02 -14.84 -39.25
C GLY A 33 23.72 -14.29 -38.72
N VAL A 34 22.57 -14.75 -39.29
CA VAL A 34 21.25 -14.51 -38.71
C VAL A 34 21.14 -15.35 -37.44
N VAL A 35 21.46 -14.79 -36.30
CA VAL A 35 20.99 -15.29 -34.99
C VAL A 35 20.04 -14.24 -34.47
N GLY A 36 18.76 -14.46 -34.73
CA GLY A 36 17.68 -13.70 -34.15
C GLY A 36 17.65 -13.90 -32.64
N PHE A 37 18.28 -12.99 -31.90
CA PHE A 37 18.10 -12.90 -30.46
C PHE A 37 16.82 -12.10 -30.24
N LEU A 38 15.69 -12.82 -30.13
CA LEU A 38 14.46 -12.26 -29.58
C LEU A 38 14.74 -11.94 -28.11
N VAL A 39 15.25 -10.75 -27.84
CA VAL A 39 15.20 -10.17 -26.52
C VAL A 39 13.74 -9.84 -26.29
N ALA A 40 13.00 -10.80 -25.70
CA ALA A 40 11.74 -10.54 -25.05
C ALA A 40 12.06 -9.56 -23.91
N GLY A 41 11.99 -8.27 -24.23
CA GLY A 41 12.09 -7.19 -23.26
C GLY A 41 10.95 -7.36 -22.26
N SER A 42 11.23 -8.01 -21.13
CA SER A 42 10.38 -7.96 -19.97
C SER A 42 10.31 -6.49 -19.56
N ILE A 43 9.23 -5.82 -19.97
CA ILE A 43 8.89 -4.51 -19.44
C ILE A 43 8.56 -4.77 -17.96
N ALA A 44 9.58 -4.75 -17.12
CA ALA A 44 9.37 -4.63 -15.68
C ALA A 44 8.60 -3.33 -15.49
N ARG A 45 7.27 -3.43 -15.42
CA ARG A 45 6.45 -2.35 -14.91
C ARG A 45 6.94 -2.12 -13.48
N SER A 46 7.80 -1.12 -13.32
CA SER A 46 8.04 -0.52 -12.01
C SER A 46 6.67 -0.05 -11.53
N ALA A 47 6.00 -0.88 -10.75
CA ALA A 47 4.85 -0.49 -9.99
C ALA A 47 5.36 0.56 -9.01
N THR A 48 5.26 1.84 -9.39
CA THR A 48 5.34 2.95 -8.46
C THR A 48 4.23 2.66 -7.44
N GLN A 49 4.60 2.10 -6.30
CA GLN A 49 3.65 1.78 -5.24
C GLN A 49 3.08 3.10 -4.75
N ALA A 50 1.91 3.44 -5.28
CA ALA A 50 1.17 4.60 -4.83
C ALA A 50 0.91 4.42 -3.33
N ASN A 51 1.48 5.32 -2.52
CA ASN A 51 1.17 5.41 -1.10
C ASN A 51 -0.34 5.65 -0.96
N GLY A 52 -1.08 4.62 -0.60
CA GLY A 52 -2.54 4.66 -0.55
C GLY A 52 -3.23 3.52 -1.31
N THR A 53 -2.47 2.52 -1.78
CA THR A 53 -3.05 1.31 -2.40
C THR A 53 -3.65 0.40 -1.34
N VAL A 54 -4.90 -0.01 -1.56
CA VAL A 54 -5.58 -1.06 -0.80
C VAL A 54 -5.77 -2.25 -1.73
N SER A 55 -5.35 -3.44 -1.30
CA SER A 55 -5.47 -4.70 -2.07
C SER A 55 -6.09 -5.79 -1.21
N LEU A 56 -6.44 -6.93 -1.81
CA LEU A 56 -6.75 -8.15 -1.08
C LEU A 56 -5.53 -9.05 -1.01
N SER A 57 -5.41 -9.77 0.10
CA SER A 57 -4.41 -10.81 0.27
C SER A 57 -4.99 -11.98 1.07
N LYS A 58 -4.54 -13.19 0.73
CA LYS A 58 -4.88 -14.41 1.48
C LYS A 58 -4.10 -14.44 2.78
N THR A 59 -4.80 -14.70 3.87
CA THR A 59 -4.25 -14.88 5.22
C THR A 59 -4.89 -16.09 5.88
N LYS A 60 -4.50 -16.40 7.12
CA LYS A 60 -5.18 -17.43 7.94
C LYS A 60 -6.66 -17.14 8.23
N LEU A 61 -7.11 -15.91 7.97
CA LEU A 61 -8.51 -15.48 8.12
C LEU A 61 -9.30 -15.55 6.81
N GLY A 62 -8.67 -16.00 5.73
CA GLY A 62 -9.17 -15.86 4.37
C GLY A 62 -8.65 -14.59 3.71
N GLU A 63 -9.40 -14.05 2.74
CA GLU A 63 -9.03 -12.83 2.04
C GLU A 63 -9.40 -11.59 2.86
N VAL A 64 -8.40 -10.77 3.13
CA VAL A 64 -8.55 -9.51 3.88
C VAL A 64 -7.92 -8.34 3.13
N LEU A 65 -8.34 -7.13 3.45
CA LEU A 65 -7.70 -5.92 2.94
C LEU A 65 -6.29 -5.77 3.53
N VAL A 66 -5.36 -5.40 2.67
CA VAL A 66 -3.97 -5.10 3.03
C VAL A 66 -3.53 -3.77 2.41
N ASN A 67 -2.52 -3.16 3.00
CA ASN A 67 -1.84 -2.00 2.43
C ASN A 67 -0.84 -2.42 1.34
N SER A 68 -0.15 -1.45 0.73
CA SER A 68 0.85 -1.68 -0.33
C SER A 68 2.04 -2.54 0.10
N LYS A 69 2.26 -2.74 1.39
CA LYS A 69 3.31 -3.61 1.96
C LYS A 69 2.79 -4.99 2.36
N GLY A 70 1.52 -5.29 2.11
CA GLY A 70 0.88 -6.56 2.48
C GLY A 70 0.49 -6.67 3.95
N HIS A 71 0.54 -5.59 4.73
CA HIS A 71 0.08 -5.59 6.12
C HIS A 71 -1.43 -5.48 6.16
N THR A 72 -2.05 -6.26 7.03
CA THR A 72 -3.51 -6.31 7.22
C THR A 72 -4.08 -4.95 7.64
N LEU A 73 -5.23 -4.62 7.07
CA LEU A 73 -5.99 -3.44 7.41
C LEU A 73 -7.20 -3.81 8.26
N TYR A 74 -7.41 -3.02 9.29
CA TYR A 74 -8.43 -3.23 10.32
C TYR A 74 -9.44 -2.09 10.35
N MET A 75 -10.62 -2.38 10.89
CA MET A 75 -11.65 -1.43 11.25
C MET A 75 -11.90 -1.47 12.76
N PHE A 76 -12.36 -0.36 13.31
CA PHE A 76 -12.63 -0.21 14.73
C PHE A 76 -14.13 -0.11 14.99
N SER A 77 -14.64 -0.90 15.94
CA SER A 77 -16.07 -0.95 16.23
C SER A 77 -16.64 0.35 16.84
N GLN A 78 -15.79 1.24 17.37
CA GLN A 78 -16.23 2.52 17.93
C GLN A 78 -16.26 3.65 16.91
N ASP A 79 -15.76 3.44 15.70
CA ASP A 79 -15.88 4.43 14.64
C ASP A 79 -17.35 4.61 14.24
N ARG A 80 -17.77 5.87 14.07
CA ARG A 80 -19.16 6.24 13.75
C ARG A 80 -19.20 7.17 12.54
N ASN A 81 -20.20 7.01 11.71
CA ASN A 81 -20.47 7.91 10.58
C ASN A 81 -19.25 8.14 9.67
N GLY A 82 -18.41 7.12 9.49
CA GLY A 82 -17.20 7.21 8.71
C GLY A 82 -16.07 8.03 9.36
N LYS A 83 -16.21 8.40 10.64
CA LYS A 83 -15.21 9.15 11.37
C LYS A 83 -14.44 8.26 12.32
N SER A 84 -13.12 8.54 12.40
CA SER A 84 -12.24 7.85 13.33
C SER A 84 -12.43 8.36 14.75
N SER A 85 -12.57 7.45 15.70
CA SER A 85 -12.56 7.70 17.15
C SER A 85 -11.21 7.37 17.79
N CYS A 86 -10.27 6.78 17.04
CA CYS A 86 -8.96 6.38 17.52
C CYS A 86 -7.93 7.50 17.36
N SER A 87 -7.47 8.08 18.47
CA SER A 87 -6.46 9.15 18.53
C SER A 87 -5.47 8.91 19.68
N GLY A 88 -4.46 9.76 19.84
CA GLY A 88 -3.50 9.68 20.94
C GLY A 88 -2.81 8.31 21.03
N SER A 89 -2.88 7.67 22.21
CA SER A 89 -2.31 6.34 22.45
C SER A 89 -2.93 5.26 21.58
N CYS A 90 -4.24 5.34 21.29
CA CYS A 90 -4.89 4.42 20.36
C CYS A 90 -4.17 4.42 18.99
N ALA A 91 -3.91 5.59 18.44
CA ALA A 91 -3.26 5.71 17.13
C ALA A 91 -1.79 5.27 17.11
N LYS A 92 -1.14 5.11 18.27
CA LYS A 92 0.21 4.51 18.36
C LYS A 92 0.17 3.00 18.14
N PHE A 93 -0.83 2.31 18.68
CA PHE A 93 -1.02 0.87 18.50
C PHE A 93 -1.76 0.52 17.21
N TRP A 94 -2.68 1.39 16.79
CA TRP A 94 -3.50 1.26 15.60
C TRP A 94 -3.27 2.46 14.69
N PRO A 95 -2.13 2.51 14.01
CA PRO A 95 -1.80 3.64 13.16
C PRO A 95 -2.84 3.76 12.04
N PRO A 96 -3.43 4.97 11.86
CA PRO A 96 -4.37 5.22 10.80
C PRO A 96 -3.69 5.03 9.45
N TYR A 97 -4.37 4.39 8.51
CA TYR A 97 -3.89 4.29 7.14
C TYR A 97 -4.16 5.60 6.41
N LEU A 98 -3.15 6.46 6.41
CA LEU A 98 -3.26 7.82 5.89
C LEU A 98 -3.16 7.85 4.36
N GLN A 99 -3.87 8.82 3.77
CA GLN A 99 -3.75 9.12 2.37
C GLN A 99 -2.48 9.95 2.11
N HIS A 100 -1.63 9.45 1.22
CA HIS A 100 -0.50 10.17 0.66
C HIS A 100 -0.63 10.11 -0.86
N GLY A 101 -1.23 11.13 -1.46
CA GLY A 101 -1.54 11.16 -2.89
C GLY A 101 -2.85 10.44 -3.26
N LYS A 102 -2.91 9.87 -4.45
CA LYS A 102 -4.12 9.20 -4.97
C LYS A 102 -4.35 7.86 -4.26
N VAL A 103 -5.57 7.64 -3.77
CA VAL A 103 -6.00 6.34 -3.27
C VAL A 103 -6.30 5.42 -4.45
N THR A 104 -5.76 4.20 -4.42
CA THR A 104 -5.85 3.26 -5.53
C THR A 104 -6.40 1.91 -5.04
N ALA A 105 -7.38 1.39 -5.77
CA ALA A 105 -7.83 0.01 -5.61
C ALA A 105 -6.84 -0.92 -6.31
N GLY A 106 -6.24 -1.81 -5.54
CA GLY A 106 -5.42 -2.91 -6.02
C GLY A 106 -6.27 -4.15 -6.33
N SER A 107 -5.60 -5.30 -6.49
CA SER A 107 -6.25 -6.55 -6.84
C SER A 107 -7.39 -6.90 -5.88
N GLY A 108 -8.55 -7.26 -6.42
CA GLY A 108 -9.74 -7.73 -5.70
C GLY A 108 -10.53 -6.66 -4.93
N VAL A 109 -10.08 -5.41 -4.92
CA VAL A 109 -10.71 -4.31 -4.19
C VAL A 109 -11.68 -3.53 -5.08
N LYS A 110 -12.89 -3.27 -4.60
CA LYS A 110 -13.88 -2.44 -5.30
C LYS A 110 -13.54 -0.95 -5.10
N ALA A 111 -13.13 -0.28 -6.16
CA ALA A 111 -12.78 1.16 -6.12
C ALA A 111 -13.94 2.03 -5.60
N SER A 112 -15.19 1.68 -5.89
CA SER A 112 -16.39 2.40 -5.42
C SER A 112 -16.59 2.38 -3.90
N LEU A 113 -15.93 1.47 -3.19
CA LEU A 113 -15.98 1.39 -1.73
C LEU A 113 -14.84 2.16 -1.05
N LEU A 114 -13.79 2.55 -1.82
CA LEU A 114 -12.71 3.38 -1.32
C LEU A 114 -13.17 4.83 -1.16
N GLY A 115 -12.70 5.45 -0.11
CA GLY A 115 -12.93 6.85 0.17
C GLY A 115 -11.91 7.37 1.17
N THR A 116 -12.15 8.57 1.67
CA THR A 116 -11.32 9.19 2.70
C THR A 116 -12.18 9.91 3.73
N THR A 117 -11.64 10.08 4.92
CA THR A 117 -12.24 10.87 5.98
C THR A 117 -11.20 11.76 6.64
N ARG A 118 -11.61 12.98 7.00
CA ARG A 118 -10.74 13.91 7.72
C ARG A 118 -10.73 13.58 9.21
N ARG A 119 -9.54 13.43 9.76
CA ARG A 119 -9.28 13.24 11.20
C ARG A 119 -9.28 14.59 11.94
N SER A 120 -9.39 14.54 13.27
CA SER A 120 -9.36 15.75 14.13
C SER A 120 -8.06 16.57 13.99
N ASN A 121 -6.94 15.90 13.69
CA ASN A 121 -5.66 16.56 13.46
C ASN A 121 -5.47 17.08 12.02
N GLY A 122 -6.51 17.04 11.18
CA GLY A 122 -6.47 17.53 9.81
C GLY A 122 -5.98 16.53 8.77
N SER A 123 -5.34 15.42 9.16
CA SER A 123 -4.89 14.41 8.19
C SER A 123 -6.06 13.68 7.53
N MET A 124 -5.83 13.18 6.31
CA MET A 124 -6.81 12.39 5.57
C MET A 124 -6.52 10.90 5.78
N GLN A 125 -7.52 10.15 6.23
CA GLN A 125 -7.43 8.71 6.44
C GLN A 125 -8.25 7.98 5.39
N ILE A 126 -7.68 6.90 4.84
CA ILE A 126 -8.36 6.05 3.87
C ILE A 126 -9.49 5.30 4.56
N THR A 127 -10.61 5.20 3.86
CA THR A 127 -11.78 4.43 4.30
C THR A 127 -12.12 3.36 3.26
N TYR A 128 -12.75 2.29 3.70
CA TYR A 128 -13.38 1.32 2.83
C TYR A 128 -14.80 1.06 3.30
N LYS A 129 -15.78 1.21 2.40
CA LYS A 129 -17.23 1.18 2.74
C LYS A 129 -17.56 2.09 3.95
N LYS A 130 -16.98 3.28 3.96
CA LYS A 130 -17.07 4.28 5.04
C LYS A 130 -16.43 3.87 6.39
N HIS A 131 -15.74 2.72 6.48
CA HIS A 131 -14.96 2.38 7.67
C HIS A 131 -13.55 2.94 7.54
N PRO A 132 -13.07 3.79 8.47
CA PRO A 132 -11.68 4.20 8.55
C PRO A 132 -10.76 2.97 8.68
N LEU A 133 -9.65 2.95 7.93
CA LEU A 133 -8.73 1.82 7.91
C LEU A 133 -7.49 2.10 8.76
N TYR A 134 -7.04 1.07 9.47
CA TYR A 134 -5.90 1.12 10.36
C TYR A 134 -4.95 -0.06 10.11
N GLY A 135 -3.66 0.15 10.39
CA GLY A 135 -2.73 -0.94 10.62
C GLY A 135 -2.76 -1.40 12.08
N PHE A 136 -2.00 -2.44 12.39
CA PHE A 136 -1.73 -2.85 13.76
C PHE A 136 -0.22 -2.85 14.02
N ALA A 137 0.22 -2.18 15.08
CA ALA A 137 1.65 -1.97 15.34
C ALA A 137 2.42 -3.28 15.60
N LEU A 138 1.71 -4.35 15.99
CA LEU A 138 2.31 -5.67 16.25
C LEU A 138 2.26 -6.61 15.03
N ASP A 139 1.67 -6.18 13.91
CA ASP A 139 1.81 -6.87 12.62
C ASP A 139 3.12 -6.44 11.97
N LYS A 140 4.20 -7.16 12.25
CA LYS A 140 5.57 -6.84 11.79
C LYS A 140 5.86 -7.33 10.38
N LYS A 141 5.07 -8.26 9.86
CA LYS A 141 5.26 -8.90 8.55
C LYS A 141 3.96 -8.92 7.76
N ALA A 142 4.07 -8.92 6.43
CA ALA A 142 2.94 -9.14 5.55
C ALA A 142 2.17 -10.43 5.92
N GLY A 143 0.84 -10.40 5.79
CA GLY A 143 -0.04 -11.52 6.08
C GLY A 143 -0.29 -11.80 7.57
N GLN A 144 0.38 -11.10 8.49
CA GLN A 144 0.03 -11.19 9.91
C GLN A 144 -1.34 -10.56 10.16
N THR A 145 -2.08 -11.17 11.09
CA THR A 145 -3.44 -10.75 11.47
C THR A 145 -3.61 -10.77 13.01
N ASN A 146 -2.58 -10.32 13.73
CA ASN A 146 -2.57 -10.35 15.20
C ASN A 146 -3.57 -9.36 15.82
N GLY A 147 -4.02 -8.39 15.03
CA GLY A 147 -5.03 -7.41 15.44
C GLY A 147 -6.46 -7.93 15.39
N GLU A 148 -6.70 -9.11 14.76
CA GLU A 148 -8.06 -9.66 14.65
C GLU A 148 -8.65 -10.03 16.00
N GLY A 149 -9.86 -9.52 16.26
CA GLY A 149 -10.61 -9.80 17.47
C GLY A 149 -10.08 -9.13 18.74
N GLN A 150 -9.04 -8.29 18.64
CA GLN A 150 -8.50 -7.55 19.79
C GLN A 150 -9.55 -6.63 20.38
N VAL A 151 -9.64 -6.62 21.73
CA VAL A 151 -10.47 -5.71 22.50
C VAL A 151 -9.55 -4.68 23.14
N ALA A 152 -9.60 -3.46 22.67
CA ALA A 152 -8.76 -2.38 23.17
C ALA A 152 -9.41 -1.01 22.91
N PHE A 153 -9.09 -0.03 23.72
CA PHE A 153 -9.59 1.35 23.58
C PHE A 153 -11.12 1.46 23.55
N GLY A 154 -11.81 0.62 24.32
CA GLY A 154 -13.26 0.63 24.45
C GLY A 154 -14.04 -0.05 23.33
N GLY A 155 -13.35 -0.75 22.41
CA GLY A 155 -14.02 -1.45 21.30
C GLY A 155 -13.24 -2.65 20.78
N LYS A 156 -13.81 -3.27 19.76
CA LYS A 156 -13.23 -4.42 19.08
C LYS A 156 -12.62 -4.01 17.74
N TRP A 157 -11.57 -4.70 17.34
CA TRP A 157 -10.84 -4.52 16.10
C TRP A 157 -11.01 -5.73 15.22
N TYR A 158 -11.26 -5.52 13.94
CA TYR A 158 -11.52 -6.58 12.98
C TYR A 158 -10.75 -6.34 11.69
N ALA A 159 -10.15 -7.38 11.14
CA ALA A 159 -9.67 -7.37 9.77
C ALA A 159 -10.85 -7.11 8.82
N VAL A 160 -10.61 -6.44 7.71
CA VAL A 160 -11.66 -6.03 6.77
C VAL A 160 -11.68 -6.95 5.56
N SER A 161 -12.85 -7.49 5.23
CA SER A 161 -13.06 -8.35 4.06
C SER A 161 -13.21 -7.53 2.77
N ALA A 162 -13.17 -8.19 1.61
CA ALA A 162 -13.45 -7.61 0.29
C ALA A 162 -14.82 -6.88 0.21
N LYS A 163 -15.78 -7.29 1.03
CA LYS A 163 -17.12 -6.67 1.11
C LYS A 163 -17.16 -5.43 2.01
N GLY A 164 -16.03 -5.09 2.64
CA GLY A 164 -15.95 -4.00 3.63
C GLY A 164 -16.71 -4.32 4.92
N ALA A 165 -16.74 -5.57 5.31
CA ALA A 165 -17.31 -6.05 6.58
C ALA A 165 -16.19 -6.61 7.46
N ALA A 166 -16.43 -6.64 8.77
CA ALA A 166 -15.57 -7.32 9.72
C ALA A 166 -15.43 -8.80 9.32
N VAL A 167 -14.18 -9.30 9.37
CA VAL A 167 -13.94 -10.74 9.31
C VAL A 167 -14.18 -11.29 10.70
N VAL A 168 -15.25 -12.02 10.88
CA VAL A 168 -15.55 -12.70 12.13
C VAL A 168 -15.13 -14.15 11.96
N LYS A 169 -14.20 -14.65 12.79
CA LYS A 169 -13.99 -16.08 12.88
C LYS A 169 -15.32 -16.71 13.29
N THR A 170 -15.97 -17.39 12.37
CA THR A 170 -17.06 -18.29 12.73
C THR A 170 -16.41 -19.34 13.63
N PRO A 171 -16.83 -19.51 14.89
CA PRO A 171 -16.37 -20.65 15.67
C PRO A 171 -16.72 -21.89 14.84
N THR A 172 -15.72 -22.69 14.53
CA THR A 172 -15.97 -24.04 14.02
C THR A 172 -16.93 -24.68 15.04
N PRO A 173 -18.08 -25.22 14.62
CA PRO A 173 -18.96 -25.89 15.57
C PRO A 173 -18.11 -26.96 16.27
N SER A 174 -17.80 -26.72 17.53
CA SER A 174 -17.26 -27.77 18.39
C SER A 174 -18.33 -28.82 18.41
N THR A 175 -18.03 -29.99 17.85
CA THR A 175 -18.85 -31.16 18.03
C THR A 175 -18.87 -31.38 19.54
N THR A 176 -19.91 -30.88 20.19
CA THR A 176 -20.19 -31.19 21.59
C THR A 176 -20.55 -32.65 21.59
N THR A 177 -19.57 -33.49 21.89
CA THR A 177 -19.80 -34.85 22.31
C THR A 177 -20.52 -34.73 23.65
N THR A 178 -21.84 -34.81 23.61
CA THR A 178 -22.64 -34.98 24.79
C THR A 178 -22.12 -36.24 25.49
N PRO A 179 -21.65 -36.15 26.73
CA PRO A 179 -21.32 -37.37 27.48
C PRO A 179 -22.64 -38.14 27.65
N THR A 180 -22.77 -39.25 26.96
CA THR A 180 -23.84 -40.24 27.24
C THR A 180 -23.60 -40.72 28.67
N THR A 181 -24.36 -40.15 29.59
CA THR A 181 -24.47 -40.71 30.95
C THR A 181 -25.17 -42.04 30.80
N THR A 182 -24.38 -43.11 30.87
CA THR A 182 -24.93 -44.46 30.98
C THR A 182 -25.57 -44.55 32.35
N TYR A 183 -26.89 -44.39 32.40
CA TYR A 183 -27.66 -44.71 33.57
C TYR A 183 -27.58 -46.24 33.79
N SER A 184 -26.96 -46.68 34.86
CA SER A 184 -26.96 -48.07 35.33
C SER A 184 -28.18 -48.28 36.22
N PRO A 185 -29.14 -49.18 35.86
CA PRO A 185 -30.37 -49.39 36.65
C PRO A 185 -30.24 -50.51 37.67
N TYR A 186 -29.15 -50.70 38.34
CA TYR A 186 -29.03 -51.71 39.39
C TYR A 186 -28.55 -51.16 40.73
N PRO A 187 -29.19 -51.59 41.83
CA PRO A 187 -28.90 -51.16 43.20
C PRO A 187 -27.57 -51.65 43.71
#